data_bd0b3c8ebab837f6d01eab439e19f002
#
_entry.id   bd0b3c8ebab837f6d01eab439e19f002
#
_cell.length_a   1.000
_cell.length_b   1.000
_cell.length_c   1.000
_cell.angle_alpha   90.00
_cell.angle_beta   90.00
_cell.angle_gamma   90.00
#
_symmetry.space_group_name_H-M   'P 1'
#
loop_
_entity.id
_entity.type
_entity.pdbx_description
1 polymer ?
#
loop_
_entity_poly.entity_id
_entity_poly.type
_entity_poly.pdbx_seq_one_letter_code
_entity_poly.pdbx_strand_id
1 'polypeptide(L)'
;EGLQEVLAEMKQSPLKVFWGAPYKTPYTIPKSTIAFNFTEDVHKEVQKWPECYGVWETVREFLQEEDEDTLGAIAEAWKNHLPVFGCAPMARGNDLNGYLCGGVRLDHESYDHEEVVEKMRKGMHMLIRESCVTHFLEENIKAVTEVNPAFARRVSFCTDDVVPSDILEKGHLDNVVRLAIKAGVEP
;
A
#
# COMPACT_ATOMS: atom_id res chain seq x y z
N GLU A 1 16.34 6.74 16.83
CA GLU A 1 15.81 7.62 17.90
C GLU A 1 14.51 8.28 17.48
N GLY A 2 14.48 9.18 16.47
CA GLY A 2 13.27 9.92 16.11
C GLY A 2 12.03 9.06 15.82
N LEU A 3 12.17 7.92 15.13
CA LEU A 3 11.06 7.01 14.90
C LEU A 3 10.51 6.42 16.22
N GLN A 4 11.37 6.11 17.17
CA GLN A 4 10.95 5.60 18.49
C GLN A 4 10.18 6.67 19.29
N GLU A 5 10.58 7.94 19.16
CA GLU A 5 9.86 9.07 19.78
C GLU A 5 8.46 9.21 19.19
N VAL A 6 8.33 9.20 17.86
CA VAL A 6 7.04 9.25 17.18
C VAL A 6 6.14 8.07 17.58
N LEU A 7 6.66 6.85 17.62
CA LEU A 7 5.91 5.68 18.06
C LEU A 7 5.48 5.78 19.54
N ALA A 8 6.31 6.39 20.39
CA ALA A 8 5.96 6.62 21.79
C ALA A 8 4.83 7.66 21.94
N GLU A 9 4.83 8.71 21.12
CA GLU A 9 3.72 9.68 21.07
C GLU A 9 2.44 9.04 20.54
N MET A 10 2.53 8.24 19.49
CA MET A 10 1.36 7.52 18.92
C MET A 10 0.69 6.60 19.95
N LYS A 11 1.43 6.02 20.89
CA LYS A 11 0.87 5.21 21.99
C LYS A 11 -0.02 6.00 22.97
N GLN A 12 0.08 7.33 22.98
CA GLN A 12 -0.79 8.19 23.78
C GLN A 12 -2.11 8.50 23.08
N SER A 13 -2.23 8.21 21.79
CA SER A 13 -3.48 8.33 21.04
C SER A 13 -4.46 7.23 21.43
N PRO A 14 -5.79 7.54 21.44
CA PRO A 14 -6.81 6.50 21.58
C PRO A 14 -6.88 5.54 20.38
N LEU A 15 -6.25 5.88 19.27
CA LEU A 15 -6.19 5.07 18.06
C LEU A 15 -5.10 3.99 18.19
N LYS A 16 -5.39 2.80 17.69
CA LYS A 16 -4.37 1.79 17.46
C LYS A 16 -3.65 2.10 16.14
N VAL A 17 -2.37 2.37 16.23
CA VAL A 17 -1.53 2.68 15.07
C VAL A 17 -0.64 1.48 14.76
N PHE A 18 -0.68 1.04 13.51
CA PHE A 18 0.21 0.05 12.96
C PHE A 18 1.11 0.74 11.95
N TRP A 19 2.40 0.51 12.05
CA TRP A 19 3.39 1.20 11.24
C TRP A 19 3.98 0.26 10.19
N GLY A 20 4.18 0.78 8.98
CA GLY A 20 4.93 0.09 7.92
C GLY A 20 6.30 0.71 7.73
N ALA A 21 7.34 -0.11 7.69
CA ALA A 21 8.68 0.34 7.41
C ALA A 21 8.79 0.73 5.92
N PRO A 22 9.17 1.98 5.57
CA PRO A 22 9.37 2.34 4.17
C PRO A 22 10.47 1.46 3.56
N TYR A 23 10.21 0.87 2.39
CA TYR A 23 11.16 -0.04 1.72
C TYR A 23 12.51 0.63 1.47
N LYS A 24 12.50 1.92 1.25
CA LYS A 24 13.69 2.77 1.02
C LYS A 24 13.36 4.23 1.37
N THR A 25 14.37 5.02 1.70
CA THR A 25 14.28 6.47 1.74
C THR A 25 15.47 7.10 1.01
N PRO A 26 15.24 8.06 0.16
CA PRO A 26 13.96 8.49 -0.39
C PRO A 26 13.38 7.44 -1.35
N TYR A 27 12.05 7.31 -1.40
CA TYR A 27 11.36 6.42 -2.34
C TYR A 27 10.85 7.15 -3.59
N THR A 28 11.46 8.25 -3.94
CA THR A 28 11.14 9.03 -5.14
C THR A 28 12.37 9.19 -6.05
N ILE A 29 12.11 9.27 -7.34
CA ILE A 29 13.09 9.61 -8.37
C ILE A 29 12.71 10.99 -8.95
N PRO A 30 13.62 11.99 -8.98
CA PRO A 30 15.02 11.95 -8.53
C PRO A 30 15.18 11.87 -7.03
N LYS A 31 16.33 11.36 -6.60
CA LYS A 31 16.66 11.19 -5.17
C LYS A 31 16.51 12.49 -4.40
N SER A 32 15.87 12.42 -3.25
CA SER A 32 15.75 13.52 -2.31
C SER A 32 17.11 13.88 -1.69
N THR A 33 17.18 15.05 -1.07
CA THR A 33 18.36 15.49 -0.29
C THR A 33 18.45 14.86 1.10
N ILE A 34 17.54 13.93 1.45
CA ILE A 34 17.60 13.20 2.72
C ILE A 34 18.87 12.36 2.78
N ALA A 35 19.66 12.59 3.83
CA ALA A 35 20.96 11.96 3.99
C ALA A 35 20.91 10.48 4.41
N PHE A 36 19.77 10.02 4.93
CA PHE A 36 19.61 8.66 5.47
C PHE A 36 18.78 7.81 4.52
N ASN A 37 19.23 6.59 4.31
CA ASN A 37 18.48 5.56 3.63
C ASN A 37 17.94 4.53 4.65
N PHE A 38 16.81 3.93 4.33
CA PHE A 38 16.28 2.78 5.05
C PHE A 38 16.96 1.54 4.48
N THR A 39 18.15 1.25 4.97
CA THR A 39 18.99 0.14 4.48
C THR A 39 18.47 -1.22 4.96
N GLU A 40 18.98 -2.29 4.37
CA GLU A 40 18.70 -3.66 4.82
C GLU A 40 18.97 -3.84 6.32
N ASP A 41 20.05 -3.25 6.87
CA ASP A 41 20.36 -3.38 8.30
C ASP A 41 19.34 -2.65 9.18
N VAL A 42 18.82 -1.51 8.75
CA VAL A 42 17.72 -0.83 9.44
C VAL A 42 16.46 -1.71 9.43
N HIS A 43 16.14 -2.34 8.28
CA HIS A 43 15.01 -3.27 8.19
C HIS A 43 15.15 -4.48 9.12
N LYS A 44 16.34 -5.06 9.25
CA LYS A 44 16.61 -6.16 10.19
C LYS A 44 16.31 -5.79 11.65
N GLU A 45 16.44 -4.52 11.98
CA GLU A 45 16.11 -4.02 13.32
C GLU A 45 14.64 -3.67 13.47
N VAL A 46 14.12 -2.80 12.62
CA VAL A 46 12.78 -2.21 12.82
C VAL A 46 11.65 -3.19 12.54
N GLN A 47 11.84 -4.17 11.67
CA GLN A 47 10.84 -5.20 11.39
C GLN A 47 10.60 -6.16 12.56
N LYS A 48 11.45 -6.16 13.57
CA LYS A 48 11.25 -6.90 14.82
C LYS A 48 10.39 -6.15 15.84
N TRP A 49 10.14 -4.88 15.62
CA TRP A 49 9.34 -4.09 16.54
C TRP A 49 7.87 -4.52 16.48
N PRO A 50 7.20 -4.65 17.62
CA PRO A 50 5.83 -5.15 17.66
C PRO A 50 4.82 -4.24 16.95
N GLU A 51 5.16 -2.97 16.73
CA GLU A 51 4.36 -2.01 16.00
C GLU A 51 4.59 -2.06 14.48
N CYS A 52 5.63 -2.75 13.99
CA CYS A 52 5.93 -2.88 12.58
C CYS A 52 5.05 -3.96 11.94
N TYR A 53 4.23 -3.56 10.99
CA TYR A 53 3.24 -4.43 10.34
C TYR A 53 3.56 -4.76 8.89
N GLY A 54 4.72 -4.36 8.39
CA GLY A 54 5.13 -4.70 7.05
C GLY A 54 6.17 -3.75 6.45
N VAL A 55 6.52 -4.02 5.21
CA VAL A 55 7.27 -3.10 4.37
C VAL A 55 6.29 -2.27 3.56
N TRP A 56 6.46 -0.96 3.61
CA TRP A 56 5.51 -0.02 3.06
C TRP A 56 6.02 0.65 1.82
N GLU A 57 5.20 0.75 0.96
CA GLU A 57 4.97 1.43 -0.29
C GLU A 57 6.04 1.10 -1.33
N THR A 58 6.28 -0.20 -1.55
CA THR A 58 7.29 -0.66 -2.51
C THR A 58 6.97 -0.20 -3.92
N VAL A 59 7.71 0.79 -4.40
CA VAL A 59 7.58 1.35 -5.74
C VAL A 59 8.22 0.41 -6.76
N ARG A 60 7.51 0.19 -7.88
CA ARG A 60 7.87 -0.76 -8.93
C ARG A 60 9.27 -0.53 -9.50
N GLU A 61 9.65 0.72 -9.73
CA GLU A 61 10.89 1.09 -10.39
C GLU A 61 12.13 0.58 -9.66
N PHE A 62 12.14 0.60 -8.33
CA PHE A 62 13.27 0.12 -7.55
C PHE A 62 13.43 -1.41 -7.60
N LEU A 63 12.34 -2.15 -7.80
CA LEU A 63 12.41 -3.58 -8.04
C LEU A 63 12.93 -3.88 -9.46
N GLN A 64 12.57 -3.07 -10.45
CA GLN A 64 13.08 -3.19 -11.81
C GLN A 64 14.57 -2.86 -11.91
N GLU A 65 15.05 -1.96 -11.06
CA GLU A 65 16.48 -1.60 -10.95
C GLU A 65 17.28 -2.57 -10.08
N GLU A 66 16.63 -3.60 -9.52
CA GLU A 66 17.26 -4.58 -8.61
C GLU A 66 17.95 -3.91 -7.41
N ASP A 67 17.34 -2.85 -6.88
CA ASP A 67 17.90 -2.09 -5.75
C ASP A 67 18.12 -3.00 -4.53
N GLU A 68 19.36 -3.12 -4.09
CA GLU A 68 19.76 -4.07 -3.04
C GLU A 68 19.07 -3.79 -1.70
N ASP A 69 18.90 -2.54 -1.32
CA ASP A 69 18.21 -2.18 -0.07
C ASP A 69 16.72 -2.56 -0.12
N THR A 70 16.06 -2.35 -1.27
CA THR A 70 14.68 -2.74 -1.49
C THR A 70 14.50 -4.26 -1.45
N LEU A 71 15.37 -4.98 -2.13
CA LEU A 71 15.34 -6.45 -2.13
C LEU A 71 15.63 -7.00 -0.72
N GLY A 72 16.58 -6.41 -0.01
CA GLY A 72 16.89 -6.75 1.38
C GLY A 72 15.72 -6.51 2.34
N ALA A 73 15.02 -5.37 2.19
CA ALA A 73 13.81 -5.06 2.95
C ALA A 73 12.71 -6.10 2.77
N ILE A 74 12.46 -6.51 1.52
CA ILE A 74 11.46 -7.53 1.17
C ILE A 74 11.87 -8.91 1.71
N ALA A 75 13.14 -9.29 1.54
CA ALA A 75 13.65 -10.57 2.05
C ALA A 75 13.51 -10.69 3.57
N GLU A 76 13.81 -9.61 4.30
CA GLU A 76 13.62 -9.59 5.76
C GLU A 76 12.14 -9.62 6.15
N ALA A 77 11.25 -8.95 5.40
CA ALA A 77 9.81 -9.02 5.63
C ALA A 77 9.27 -10.46 5.46
N TRP A 78 9.71 -11.16 4.44
CA TRP A 78 9.33 -12.55 4.21
C TRP A 78 9.79 -13.48 5.34
N LYS A 79 11.02 -13.30 5.80
CA LYS A 79 11.58 -14.04 6.93
C LYS A 79 10.80 -13.81 8.23
N ASN A 80 10.31 -12.59 8.42
CA ASN A 80 9.51 -12.20 9.60
C ASN A 80 8.00 -12.42 9.40
N HIS A 81 7.56 -13.01 8.27
CA HIS A 81 6.15 -13.20 7.92
C HIS A 81 5.33 -11.91 7.87
N LEU A 82 5.96 -10.83 7.50
CA LEU A 82 5.34 -9.52 7.35
C LEU A 82 4.87 -9.29 5.90
N PRO A 83 3.74 -8.62 5.69
CA PRO A 83 3.28 -8.28 4.36
C PRO A 83 4.17 -7.21 3.71
N VAL A 84 4.24 -7.26 2.38
CA VAL A 84 4.88 -6.24 1.55
C VAL A 84 3.81 -5.52 0.77
N PHE A 85 3.64 -4.25 1.05
CA PHE A 85 2.68 -3.37 0.41
C PHE A 85 3.32 -2.68 -0.79
N GLY A 86 2.57 -2.56 -1.85
CA GLY A 86 3.02 -2.03 -3.11
C GLY A 86 2.41 -0.70 -3.50
N CYS A 87 3.11 -0.07 -4.43
CA CYS A 87 2.66 1.10 -5.17
C CYS A 87 3.13 0.89 -6.62
N ALA A 88 2.26 0.36 -7.47
CA ALA A 88 2.61 -0.04 -8.83
C ALA A 88 1.53 0.38 -9.84
N PRO A 89 1.30 1.71 -10.00
CA PRO A 89 0.34 2.20 -10.99
C PRO A 89 0.74 1.76 -12.39
N MET A 90 -0.26 1.40 -13.18
CA MET A 90 -0.12 0.95 -14.57
C MET A 90 0.78 -0.30 -14.78
N ALA A 91 1.12 -1.03 -13.72
CA ALA A 91 1.87 -2.27 -13.83
C ALA A 91 1.00 -3.37 -14.45
N ARG A 92 1.38 -3.84 -15.64
CA ARG A 92 0.68 -4.86 -16.42
C ARG A 92 1.65 -5.83 -17.06
N GLY A 93 1.14 -6.95 -17.55
CA GLY A 93 1.93 -7.91 -18.32
C GLY A 93 3.17 -8.40 -17.58
N ASN A 94 4.34 -8.28 -18.26
CA ASN A 94 5.62 -8.73 -17.70
C ASN A 94 6.13 -7.85 -16.57
N ASP A 95 5.85 -6.55 -16.60
CA ASP A 95 6.22 -5.65 -15.50
C ASP A 95 5.53 -6.06 -14.20
N LEU A 96 4.25 -6.37 -14.28
CA LEU A 96 3.50 -6.89 -13.14
C LEU A 96 4.01 -8.27 -12.69
N ASN A 97 4.39 -9.14 -13.63
CA ASN A 97 4.99 -10.43 -13.29
C ASN A 97 6.29 -10.27 -12.52
N GLY A 98 7.19 -9.39 -12.99
CA GLY A 98 8.45 -9.06 -12.30
C GLY A 98 8.20 -8.52 -10.90
N TYR A 99 7.25 -7.61 -10.76
CA TYR A 99 6.87 -7.03 -9.47
C TYR A 99 6.36 -8.09 -8.48
N LEU A 100 5.52 -9.00 -8.93
CA LEU A 100 5.04 -10.14 -8.13
C LEU A 100 6.15 -11.12 -7.77
N CYS A 101 7.09 -11.37 -8.68
CA CYS A 101 8.29 -12.19 -8.41
C CYS A 101 9.16 -11.55 -7.33
N GLY A 102 9.23 -10.23 -7.27
CA GLY A 102 9.87 -9.48 -6.20
C GLY A 102 9.19 -9.60 -4.83
N GLY A 103 8.00 -10.22 -4.77
CA GLY A 103 7.39 -10.57 -3.49
C GLY A 103 6.26 -9.68 -3.02
N VAL A 104 5.92 -8.63 -3.76
CA VAL A 104 4.81 -7.74 -3.42
C VAL A 104 3.48 -8.44 -3.66
N ARG A 105 2.54 -8.34 -2.72
CA ARG A 105 1.24 -9.03 -2.79
C ARG A 105 0.04 -8.13 -2.54
N LEU A 106 0.25 -6.92 -2.09
CA LEU A 106 -0.78 -5.91 -1.86
C LEU A 106 -0.45 -4.68 -2.69
N ASP A 107 -1.47 -4.01 -3.23
CA ASP A 107 -1.29 -2.76 -3.97
C ASP A 107 -2.49 -1.85 -3.76
N HIS A 108 -2.24 -0.54 -3.69
CA HIS A 108 -3.29 0.47 -3.51
C HIS A 108 -3.36 1.46 -4.67
N GLU A 109 -2.47 1.33 -5.65
CA GLU A 109 -2.35 2.26 -6.75
C GLU A 109 -2.77 1.58 -8.06
N SER A 110 -4.00 1.86 -8.48
CA SER A 110 -4.52 1.42 -9.78
C SER A 110 -5.46 2.47 -10.34
N TYR A 111 -5.39 2.72 -11.64
CA TYR A 111 -6.13 3.81 -12.28
C TYR A 111 -7.40 3.35 -12.99
N ASP A 112 -7.51 2.09 -13.33
CA ASP A 112 -8.68 1.52 -13.97
C ASP A 112 -8.96 0.08 -13.51
N HIS A 113 -10.18 -0.38 -13.75
CA HIS A 113 -10.62 -1.70 -13.31
C HIS A 113 -9.94 -2.87 -14.04
N GLU A 114 -9.49 -2.69 -15.28
CA GLU A 114 -8.76 -3.74 -16.00
C GLU A 114 -7.39 -4.01 -15.33
N GLU A 115 -6.72 -2.96 -14.87
CA GLU A 115 -5.50 -3.09 -14.07
C GLU A 115 -5.77 -3.85 -12.77
N VAL A 116 -6.82 -3.47 -12.05
CA VAL A 116 -7.25 -4.16 -10.83
C VAL A 116 -7.53 -5.64 -11.11
N VAL A 117 -8.28 -5.94 -12.17
CA VAL A 117 -8.60 -7.32 -12.58
C VAL A 117 -7.35 -8.13 -12.88
N GLU A 118 -6.38 -7.56 -13.60
CA GLU A 118 -5.14 -8.26 -13.92
C GLU A 118 -4.34 -8.57 -12.65
N LYS A 119 -4.15 -7.58 -11.77
CA LYS A 119 -3.48 -7.73 -10.47
C LYS A 119 -4.14 -8.82 -9.62
N MET A 120 -5.47 -8.81 -9.52
CA MET A 120 -6.22 -9.80 -8.74
C MET A 120 -6.14 -11.21 -9.33
N ARG A 121 -6.21 -11.36 -10.67
CA ARG A 121 -6.04 -12.65 -11.34
C ARG A 121 -4.68 -13.26 -11.08
N LYS A 122 -3.67 -12.43 -10.91
CA LYS A 122 -2.29 -12.85 -10.58
C LYS A 122 -2.05 -13.03 -9.07
N GLY A 123 -3.08 -12.85 -8.26
CA GLY A 123 -3.05 -13.18 -6.83
C GLY A 123 -2.82 -12.03 -5.88
N MET A 124 -2.82 -10.78 -6.35
CA MET A 124 -2.72 -9.61 -5.47
C MET A 124 -3.99 -9.37 -4.68
N HIS A 125 -3.84 -8.79 -3.51
CA HIS A 125 -4.90 -8.16 -2.72
C HIS A 125 -4.91 -6.66 -3.03
N MET A 126 -6.07 -6.12 -3.37
CA MET A 126 -6.21 -4.73 -3.75
C MET A 126 -6.75 -3.89 -2.60
N LEU A 127 -6.09 -2.77 -2.34
CA LEU A 127 -6.54 -1.73 -1.43
C LEU A 127 -7.15 -0.62 -2.30
N ILE A 128 -8.45 -0.69 -2.54
CA ILE A 128 -9.14 0.34 -3.35
C ILE A 128 -9.25 1.59 -2.50
N ARG A 129 -8.66 2.66 -2.99
CA ARG A 129 -8.56 3.93 -2.27
C ARG A 129 -9.52 4.99 -2.81
N GLU A 130 -9.90 5.88 -1.90
CA GLU A 130 -10.56 7.14 -2.21
C GLU A 130 -9.95 8.22 -1.34
N SER A 131 -9.12 9.07 -1.93
CA SER A 131 -8.34 10.08 -1.21
C SER A 131 -8.83 11.50 -1.51
N CYS A 132 -8.19 12.50 -0.92
CA CYS A 132 -8.49 13.91 -1.24
C CYS A 132 -7.90 14.37 -2.59
N VAL A 133 -6.97 13.62 -3.16
CA VAL A 133 -6.27 13.96 -4.41
C VAL A 133 -6.56 12.99 -5.56
N THR A 134 -7.07 11.79 -5.27
CA THR A 134 -7.36 10.77 -6.29
C THR A 134 -8.69 10.09 -6.02
N HIS A 135 -9.54 10.02 -7.03
CA HIS A 135 -10.93 9.55 -6.98
C HIS A 135 -11.11 8.38 -7.95
N PHE A 136 -10.49 7.24 -7.65
CA PHE A 136 -10.51 6.05 -8.51
C PHE A 136 -11.42 4.92 -7.99
N LEU A 137 -12.10 5.10 -6.85
CA LEU A 137 -12.91 4.06 -6.25
C LEU A 137 -13.99 3.58 -7.20
N GLU A 138 -14.78 4.50 -7.77
CA GLU A 138 -15.91 4.15 -8.65
C GLU A 138 -15.45 3.37 -9.89
N GLU A 139 -14.29 3.72 -10.44
CA GLU A 139 -13.71 3.00 -11.56
C GLU A 139 -13.16 1.63 -11.15
N ASN A 140 -12.35 1.59 -10.10
CA ASN A 140 -11.66 0.38 -9.69
C ASN A 140 -12.60 -0.69 -9.14
N ILE A 141 -13.70 -0.29 -8.48
CA ILE A 141 -14.66 -1.24 -7.91
C ILE A 141 -15.46 -2.02 -8.99
N LYS A 142 -15.45 -1.56 -10.24
CA LYS A 142 -16.04 -2.29 -11.37
C LYS A 142 -15.45 -3.69 -11.54
N ALA A 143 -14.20 -3.89 -11.11
CA ALA A 143 -13.62 -5.22 -11.06
C ALA A 143 -14.49 -6.23 -10.29
N VAL A 144 -15.16 -5.76 -9.23
CA VAL A 144 -16.06 -6.55 -8.39
C VAL A 144 -17.50 -6.50 -8.92
N THR A 145 -18.02 -5.32 -9.22
CA THR A 145 -19.45 -5.12 -9.56
C THR A 145 -19.81 -5.57 -10.98
N GLU A 146 -18.88 -5.44 -11.93
CA GLU A 146 -19.15 -5.71 -13.35
C GLU A 146 -18.41 -6.92 -13.90
N VAL A 147 -17.19 -7.22 -13.37
CA VAL A 147 -16.37 -8.30 -13.93
C VAL A 147 -16.51 -9.60 -13.16
N ASN A 148 -16.25 -9.61 -11.86
CA ASN A 148 -16.36 -10.83 -11.06
C ASN A 148 -16.59 -10.52 -9.57
N PRO A 149 -17.80 -10.75 -9.02
CA PRO A 149 -18.10 -10.53 -7.61
C PRO A 149 -17.21 -11.32 -6.64
N ALA A 150 -16.63 -12.45 -7.05
CA ALA A 150 -15.71 -13.22 -6.21
C ALA A 150 -14.42 -12.47 -5.86
N PHE A 151 -14.09 -11.43 -6.62
CA PHE A 151 -12.96 -10.56 -6.32
C PHE A 151 -13.13 -9.77 -5.02
N ALA A 152 -14.35 -9.56 -4.53
CA ALA A 152 -14.60 -8.91 -3.24
C ALA A 152 -13.77 -9.51 -2.08
N ARG A 153 -13.44 -10.81 -2.15
CA ARG A 153 -12.61 -11.48 -1.13
C ARG A 153 -11.14 -11.01 -1.09
N ARG A 154 -10.71 -10.28 -2.11
CA ARG A 154 -9.35 -9.75 -2.24
C ARG A 154 -9.33 -8.23 -2.36
N VAL A 155 -10.38 -7.58 -1.88
CA VAL A 155 -10.47 -6.12 -1.80
C VAL A 155 -10.57 -5.68 -0.36
N SER A 156 -9.84 -4.65 -0.03
CA SER A 156 -10.02 -3.82 1.15
C SER A 156 -10.08 -2.37 0.73
N PHE A 157 -10.55 -1.51 1.59
CA PHE A 157 -10.61 -0.08 1.34
C PHE A 157 -9.56 0.67 2.15
N CYS A 158 -9.03 1.75 1.59
CA CYS A 158 -8.22 2.71 2.31
C CYS A 158 -8.57 4.14 1.87
N THR A 159 -8.18 5.11 2.66
CA THR A 159 -8.37 6.53 2.34
C THR A 159 -7.13 7.11 1.68
N ASP A 160 -5.95 6.57 1.99
CA ASP A 160 -4.68 7.15 1.59
C ASP A 160 -4.58 8.62 2.07
N ASP A 161 -4.12 9.55 1.26
CA ASP A 161 -4.00 10.96 1.60
C ASP A 161 -5.36 11.61 1.86
N VAL A 162 -5.64 11.95 3.10
CA VAL A 162 -6.87 12.62 3.52
C VAL A 162 -6.54 13.81 4.42
N VAL A 163 -7.02 14.98 4.05
CA VAL A 163 -6.88 16.19 4.88
C VAL A 163 -7.95 16.25 5.97
N PRO A 164 -7.65 16.86 7.14
CA PRO A 164 -8.60 16.91 8.26
C PRO A 164 -9.95 17.55 7.91
N SER A 165 -9.97 18.55 7.04
CA SER A 165 -11.22 19.17 6.56
C SER A 165 -12.14 18.17 5.85
N ASP A 166 -11.57 17.30 4.98
CA ASP A 166 -12.33 16.30 4.27
C ASP A 166 -12.90 15.23 5.23
N ILE A 167 -12.14 14.88 6.26
CA ILE A 167 -12.63 13.96 7.31
C ILE A 167 -13.85 14.54 8.01
N LEU A 168 -13.83 15.85 8.32
CA LEU A 168 -14.94 16.52 8.99
C LEU A 168 -16.17 16.68 8.09
N GLU A 169 -15.97 16.97 6.82
CA GLU A 169 -17.07 17.26 5.88
C GLU A 169 -17.66 15.98 5.26
N LYS A 170 -16.82 15.02 4.88
CA LYS A 170 -17.21 13.85 4.09
C LYS A 170 -17.22 12.56 4.91
N GLY A 171 -16.41 12.49 5.94
CA GLY A 171 -16.11 11.27 6.71
C GLY A 171 -14.76 10.65 6.32
N HIS A 172 -14.47 9.50 6.86
CA HIS A 172 -13.23 8.75 6.64
C HIS A 172 -13.52 7.44 5.87
N LEU A 173 -13.17 6.28 6.38
CA LEU A 173 -13.49 4.98 5.75
C LEU A 173 -15.00 4.74 5.59
N ASP A 174 -15.82 5.31 6.44
CA ASP A 174 -17.27 5.27 6.30
C ASP A 174 -17.75 5.95 5.01
N ASN A 175 -17.06 7.02 4.57
CA ASN A 175 -17.34 7.65 3.28
C ASN A 175 -16.94 6.72 2.12
N VAL A 176 -15.77 6.08 2.20
CA VAL A 176 -15.31 5.12 1.18
C VAL A 176 -16.34 3.98 1.02
N VAL A 177 -16.84 3.45 2.14
CA VAL A 177 -17.89 2.41 2.11
C VAL A 177 -19.19 2.91 1.48
N ARG A 178 -19.65 4.14 1.83
CA ARG A 178 -20.84 4.73 1.19
C ARG A 178 -20.69 4.88 -0.31
N LEU A 179 -19.51 5.30 -0.77
CA LEU A 179 -19.22 5.43 -2.20
C LEU A 179 -19.18 4.08 -2.90
N ALA A 180 -18.60 3.05 -2.27
CA ALA A 180 -18.61 1.70 -2.82
C ALA A 180 -20.02 1.14 -2.97
N ILE A 181 -20.89 1.33 -1.96
CA ILE A 181 -22.31 0.93 -2.03
C ILE A 181 -23.01 1.70 -3.15
N LYS A 182 -22.79 3.00 -3.27
CA LYS A 182 -23.34 3.82 -4.35
C LYS A 182 -22.90 3.35 -5.74
N ALA A 183 -21.68 2.82 -5.84
CA ALA A 183 -21.13 2.22 -7.05
C ALA A 183 -21.60 0.77 -7.31
N GLY A 184 -22.53 0.25 -6.49
CA GLY A 184 -23.19 -1.04 -6.72
C GLY A 184 -22.63 -2.22 -5.91
N VAL A 185 -21.78 -1.98 -4.92
CA VAL A 185 -21.37 -3.05 -3.99
C VAL A 185 -22.52 -3.33 -3.03
N GLU A 186 -22.91 -4.59 -2.91
CA GLU A 186 -23.90 -5.01 -1.90
C GLU A 186 -23.26 -4.96 -0.49
N PRO A 187 -23.97 -4.41 0.52
CA PRO A 187 -23.49 -4.31 1.89
C PRO A 187 -23.19 -5.66 2.55
#